data_9ea400a0c0342d54a8a5b9e02e44a79c
#
_entry.id   9ea400a0c0342d54a8a5b9e02e44a79c
#
_cell.length_a   1.000
_cell.length_b   1.000
_cell.length_c   1.000
_cell.angle_alpha   90.00
_cell.angle_beta   90.00
_cell.angle_gamma   90.00
#
_symmetry.space_group_name_H-M   'P 1'
#
loop_
_entity.id
_entity.type
_entity.pdbx_description
1 polymer ?
#
loop_
_entity_poly.entity_id
_entity_poly.type
_entity_poly.pdbx_seq_one_letter_code
_entity_poly.pdbx_strand_id
1 'polypeptide(L)'
;LSTKLESIEERKAEVLIKLRKYKLLEKETGKYEGAIAYIIDIPQDKEKALIWCILGEATVGIAAMNTLYKVMKEKEIDRAIVVTEGRYTHAVKLGAKKKQVELLPKSFPVFDIFEHALVPLHEILTEKEKTQLLTQYKVKPYQIPQIKSGDPAVKAIGAKPGDVLKITRKSTTAGEHITYRYVVE
;
A
#
# COMPACT_ATOMS: atom_id res chain seq x y z
N LEU A 1 -23.58 -11.86 -21.21
CA LEU A 1 -22.31 -11.39 -20.66
C LEU A 1 -22.53 -11.15 -19.18
N SER A 2 -22.23 -12.17 -18.36
CA SER A 2 -22.33 -12.13 -16.91
C SER A 2 -21.18 -11.25 -16.41
N THR A 3 -21.45 -10.01 -16.05
CA THR A 3 -20.54 -9.18 -15.24
C THR A 3 -20.41 -9.87 -13.88
N LYS A 4 -19.37 -10.65 -13.72
CA LYS A 4 -18.99 -11.18 -12.42
C LYS A 4 -18.79 -9.98 -11.52
N LEU A 5 -19.63 -9.80 -10.51
CA LEU A 5 -19.45 -8.76 -9.51
C LEU A 5 -18.07 -8.94 -8.88
N GLU A 6 -17.18 -8.00 -9.15
CA GLU A 6 -15.86 -7.96 -8.52
C GLU A 6 -16.04 -7.86 -7.01
N SER A 7 -15.29 -8.67 -6.28
CA SER A 7 -15.31 -8.60 -4.82
C SER A 7 -14.71 -7.28 -4.33
N ILE A 8 -15.05 -6.89 -3.10
CA ILE A 8 -14.49 -5.67 -2.48
C ILE A 8 -12.96 -5.80 -2.38
N GLU A 9 -12.48 -6.99 -2.08
CA GLU A 9 -11.04 -7.30 -1.98
C GLU A 9 -10.32 -7.14 -3.33
N GLU A 10 -10.94 -7.54 -4.43
CA GLU A 10 -10.40 -7.33 -5.77
C GLU A 10 -10.30 -5.84 -6.10
N ARG A 11 -11.35 -5.07 -5.85
CA ARG A 11 -11.34 -3.61 -6.05
C ARG A 11 -10.25 -2.93 -5.22
N LYS A 12 -10.07 -3.34 -3.95
CA LYS A 12 -8.98 -2.82 -3.11
C LYS A 12 -7.61 -3.14 -3.69
N ALA A 13 -7.40 -4.34 -4.23
CA ALA A 13 -6.15 -4.71 -4.85
C ALA A 13 -5.87 -3.88 -6.12
N GLU A 14 -6.86 -3.66 -6.95
CA GLU A 14 -6.73 -2.84 -8.16
C GLU A 14 -6.45 -1.37 -7.84
N VAL A 15 -7.16 -0.82 -6.85
CA VAL A 15 -6.89 0.53 -6.34
C VAL A 15 -5.48 0.64 -5.77
N LEU A 16 -5.04 -0.36 -5.00
CA LEU A 16 -3.68 -0.41 -4.46
C LEU A 16 -2.61 -0.40 -5.57
N ILE A 17 -2.80 -1.22 -6.61
CA ILE A 17 -1.90 -1.29 -7.76
C ILE A 17 -1.81 0.09 -8.45
N LYS A 18 -2.96 0.75 -8.67
CA LYS A 18 -3.03 2.08 -9.27
C LYS A 18 -2.34 3.14 -8.42
N LEU A 19 -2.67 3.22 -7.12
CA LEU A 19 -2.17 4.24 -6.20
C LEU A 19 -0.67 4.16 -5.99
N ARG A 20 -0.13 2.95 -5.88
CA ARG A 20 1.31 2.72 -5.68
C ARG A 20 2.09 2.59 -6.99
N LYS A 21 1.42 2.81 -8.14
CA LYS A 21 2.02 2.71 -9.48
C LYS A 21 2.74 1.39 -9.73
N TYR A 22 2.20 0.29 -9.16
CA TYR A 22 2.74 -1.04 -9.39
C TYR A 22 2.41 -1.53 -10.80
N LYS A 23 3.30 -2.30 -11.39
CA LYS A 23 3.05 -2.93 -12.68
C LYS A 23 2.48 -4.33 -12.47
N LEU A 24 1.24 -4.57 -12.90
CA LEU A 24 0.64 -5.89 -12.87
C LEU A 24 1.33 -6.80 -13.91
N LEU A 25 1.85 -7.93 -13.45
CA LEU A 25 2.45 -8.95 -14.32
C LEU A 25 1.46 -10.06 -14.63
N GLU A 26 0.78 -10.59 -13.60
CA GLU A 26 -0.13 -11.72 -13.72
C GLU A 26 -1.25 -11.65 -12.68
N LYS A 27 -2.46 -12.12 -13.07
CA LYS A 27 -3.62 -12.30 -12.18
C LYS A 27 -4.01 -13.77 -12.19
N GLU A 28 -3.85 -14.47 -11.06
CA GLU A 28 -4.24 -15.86 -10.91
C GLU A 28 -5.57 -15.95 -10.16
N THR A 29 -6.64 -16.25 -10.90
CA THR A 29 -7.99 -16.41 -10.35
C THR A 29 -8.39 -17.87 -10.41
N GLY A 30 -8.98 -18.42 -9.32
CA GLY A 30 -9.48 -19.80 -9.27
C GLY A 30 -8.40 -20.86 -9.07
N LYS A 31 -7.15 -20.52 -8.94
CA LYS A 31 -6.04 -21.44 -8.65
C LYS A 31 -5.97 -21.80 -7.16
N TYR A 32 -6.38 -20.87 -6.31
CA TYR A 32 -6.35 -20.99 -4.86
C TYR A 32 -7.77 -20.90 -4.32
N GLU A 33 -8.15 -21.83 -3.45
CA GLU A 33 -9.48 -21.87 -2.83
C GLU A 33 -9.67 -20.65 -1.91
N GLY A 34 -10.69 -19.84 -2.20
CA GLY A 34 -10.99 -18.64 -1.43
C GLY A 34 -9.98 -17.48 -1.54
N ALA A 35 -9.03 -17.56 -2.49
CA ALA A 35 -8.06 -16.48 -2.65
C ALA A 35 -7.75 -16.17 -4.13
N ILE A 36 -7.38 -14.92 -4.39
CA ILE A 36 -6.90 -14.43 -5.69
C ILE A 36 -5.50 -13.87 -5.49
N ALA A 37 -4.60 -14.24 -6.39
CA ALA A 37 -3.22 -13.78 -6.38
C ALA A 37 -2.94 -12.82 -7.54
N TYR A 38 -2.31 -11.68 -7.25
CA TYR A 38 -1.77 -10.77 -8.25
C TYR A 38 -0.26 -10.72 -8.09
N ILE A 39 0.46 -11.00 -9.15
CA ILE A 39 1.91 -10.83 -9.20
C ILE A 39 2.18 -9.44 -9.77
N ILE A 40 2.90 -8.64 -9.03
CA ILE A 40 3.23 -7.26 -9.37
C ILE A 40 4.73 -7.03 -9.38
N ASP A 41 5.16 -6.06 -10.17
CA ASP A 41 6.52 -5.52 -10.15
C ASP A 41 6.50 -4.17 -9.42
N ILE A 42 7.43 -4.01 -8.48
CA ILE A 42 7.61 -2.76 -7.73
C ILE A 42 8.69 -1.95 -8.45
N PRO A 43 8.32 -0.86 -9.17
CA PRO A 43 9.28 -0.13 -10.01
C PRO A 43 10.45 0.48 -9.24
N GLN A 44 10.23 0.81 -7.96
CA GLN A 44 11.24 1.44 -7.12
C GLN A 44 12.36 0.48 -6.71
N ASP A 45 12.02 -0.75 -6.36
CA ASP A 45 12.95 -1.75 -5.84
C ASP A 45 13.37 -2.77 -6.91
N LYS A 46 12.69 -2.79 -8.07
CA LYS A 46 12.84 -3.82 -9.14
C LYS A 46 12.61 -5.24 -8.60
N GLU A 47 11.77 -5.36 -7.59
CA GLU A 47 11.42 -6.62 -6.96
C GLU A 47 9.99 -7.02 -7.31
N LYS A 48 9.77 -8.32 -7.40
CA LYS A 48 8.42 -8.86 -7.54
C LYS A 48 7.75 -8.95 -6.17
N ALA A 49 6.46 -8.65 -6.11
CA ALA A 49 5.66 -8.84 -4.92
C ALA A 49 4.34 -9.53 -5.25
N LEU A 50 3.75 -10.16 -4.26
CA LEU A 50 2.49 -10.89 -4.36
C LEU A 50 1.40 -10.12 -3.62
N ILE A 51 0.31 -9.72 -4.30
CA ILE A 51 -0.90 -9.27 -3.63
C ILE A 51 -1.82 -10.47 -3.48
N TRP A 52 -2.17 -10.78 -2.24
CA TRP A 52 -2.99 -11.93 -1.87
C TRP A 52 -4.34 -11.48 -1.33
N CYS A 53 -5.39 -11.62 -2.13
CA CYS A 53 -6.76 -11.27 -1.76
C CYS A 53 -7.45 -12.49 -1.15
N ILE A 54 -7.85 -12.41 0.11
CA ILE A 54 -8.60 -13.45 0.81
C ILE A 54 -10.07 -13.06 0.79
N LEU A 55 -10.89 -13.86 0.09
CA LEU A 55 -12.28 -13.57 -0.18
C LEU A 55 -13.20 -14.09 0.91
N GLY A 56 -14.14 -13.25 1.37
CA GLY A 56 -15.27 -13.69 2.18
C GLY A 56 -14.96 -14.17 3.61
N GLU A 57 -13.71 -14.10 4.07
CA GLU A 57 -13.36 -14.48 5.44
C GLU A 57 -13.61 -13.35 6.43
N ALA A 58 -14.41 -13.61 7.48
CA ALA A 58 -14.61 -12.66 8.57
C ALA A 58 -13.36 -12.47 9.44
N THR A 59 -12.51 -13.52 9.54
CA THR A 59 -11.28 -13.50 10.34
C THR A 59 -10.20 -14.34 9.67
N VAL A 60 -9.09 -13.70 9.33
CA VAL A 60 -7.94 -14.37 8.73
C VAL A 60 -7.08 -15.01 9.81
N GLY A 61 -7.01 -16.35 9.74
CA GLY A 61 -6.21 -17.17 10.63
C GLY A 61 -4.83 -17.52 10.06
N ILE A 62 -4.03 -18.23 10.87
CA ILE A 62 -2.68 -18.63 10.50
C ILE A 62 -2.68 -19.65 9.32
N ALA A 63 -3.75 -20.42 9.16
CA ALA A 63 -3.89 -21.39 8.07
C ALA A 63 -3.86 -20.71 6.69
N ALA A 64 -4.63 -19.62 6.51
CA ALA A 64 -4.63 -18.83 5.28
C ALA A 64 -3.24 -18.22 5.00
N MET A 65 -2.53 -17.77 6.06
CA MET A 65 -1.18 -17.28 5.93
C MET A 65 -0.16 -18.36 5.55
N ASN A 66 -0.34 -19.59 6.02
CA ASN A 66 0.54 -20.69 5.63
C ASN A 66 0.41 -21.03 4.15
N THR A 67 -0.78 -20.93 3.58
CA THR A 67 -1.00 -21.07 2.13
C THR A 67 -0.25 -19.98 1.36
N LEU A 68 -0.39 -18.73 1.78
CA LEU A 68 0.36 -17.62 1.21
C LEU A 68 1.87 -17.87 1.26
N TYR A 69 2.41 -18.31 2.41
CA TYR A 69 3.86 -18.55 2.55
C TYR A 69 4.38 -19.68 1.66
N LYS A 70 3.56 -20.70 1.41
CA LYS A 70 3.90 -21.77 0.44
C LYS A 70 4.01 -21.20 -0.97
N VAL A 71 3.00 -20.40 -1.39
CA VAL A 71 2.98 -19.77 -2.71
C VAL A 71 4.15 -18.78 -2.89
N MET A 72 4.46 -17.98 -1.88
CA MET A 72 5.63 -17.10 -1.89
C MET A 72 6.93 -17.89 -2.13
N LYS A 73 7.10 -19.00 -1.43
CA LYS A 73 8.27 -19.86 -1.58
C LYS A 73 8.34 -20.54 -2.95
N GLU A 74 7.20 -21.03 -3.47
CA GLU A 74 7.12 -21.67 -4.79
C GLU A 74 7.45 -20.70 -5.95
N LYS A 75 7.09 -19.43 -5.77
CA LYS A 75 7.30 -18.37 -6.79
C LYS A 75 8.58 -17.56 -6.57
N GLU A 76 9.36 -17.88 -5.53
CA GLU A 76 10.58 -17.15 -5.15
C GLU A 76 10.31 -15.64 -4.96
N ILE A 77 9.20 -15.30 -4.28
CA ILE A 77 8.79 -13.93 -3.99
C ILE A 77 8.91 -13.67 -2.49
N ASP A 78 9.71 -12.68 -2.11
CA ASP A 78 9.98 -12.38 -0.69
C ASP A 78 8.99 -11.40 -0.07
N ARG A 79 8.28 -10.61 -0.89
CA ARG A 79 7.32 -9.60 -0.42
C ARG A 79 5.89 -9.97 -0.77
N ALA A 80 4.98 -9.78 0.18
CA ALA A 80 3.55 -9.94 -0.09
C ALA A 80 2.72 -8.86 0.59
N ILE A 81 1.56 -8.58 0.02
CA ILE A 81 0.55 -7.68 0.56
C ILE A 81 -0.75 -8.48 0.67
N VAL A 82 -1.31 -8.57 1.88
CA VAL A 82 -2.56 -9.29 2.10
C VAL A 82 -3.73 -8.30 2.13
N VAL A 83 -4.73 -8.57 1.31
CA VAL A 83 -5.96 -7.79 1.19
C VAL A 83 -7.14 -8.62 1.65
N THR A 84 -7.91 -8.12 2.61
CA THR A 84 -9.13 -8.76 3.12
C THR A 84 -10.09 -7.76 3.74
N GLU A 85 -11.37 -8.09 3.77
CA GLU A 85 -12.39 -7.41 4.57
C GLU A 85 -12.47 -7.94 6.01
N GLY A 86 -11.82 -9.08 6.28
CA GLY A 86 -11.79 -9.71 7.59
C GLY A 86 -10.86 -9.03 8.60
N ARG A 87 -10.90 -9.52 9.81
CA ARG A 87 -9.99 -9.12 10.88
C ARG A 87 -8.77 -10.03 10.90
N TYR A 88 -7.59 -9.48 11.11
CA TYR A 88 -6.37 -10.27 11.31
C TYR A 88 -6.24 -10.71 12.77
N THR A 89 -5.98 -11.99 13.01
CA THR A 89 -5.65 -12.48 14.35
C THR A 89 -4.30 -11.93 14.82
N HIS A 90 -4.07 -11.92 16.13
CA HIS A 90 -2.80 -11.45 16.70
C HIS A 90 -1.59 -12.27 16.18
N ALA A 91 -1.76 -13.59 16.05
CA ALA A 91 -0.73 -14.48 15.52
C ALA A 91 -0.35 -14.12 14.07
N VAL A 92 -1.34 -13.77 13.23
CA VAL A 92 -1.10 -13.30 11.85
C VAL A 92 -0.30 -12.00 11.83
N LYS A 93 -0.64 -11.03 12.67
CA LYS A 93 0.09 -9.75 12.76
C LYS A 93 1.55 -9.94 13.16
N LEU A 94 1.82 -10.83 14.12
CA LEU A 94 3.19 -11.16 14.52
C LEU A 94 3.96 -11.89 13.42
N GLY A 95 3.31 -12.85 12.76
CA GLY A 95 3.91 -13.61 11.66
C GLY A 95 4.24 -12.74 10.43
N ALA A 96 3.34 -11.82 10.10
CA ALA A 96 3.51 -10.90 8.98
C ALA A 96 4.73 -9.97 9.16
N LYS A 97 4.93 -9.43 10.37
CA LYS A 97 6.12 -8.60 10.69
C LYS A 97 7.44 -9.33 10.47
N LYS A 98 7.49 -10.65 10.78
CA LYS A 98 8.71 -11.47 10.62
C LYS A 98 9.03 -11.81 9.16
N LYS A 99 8.04 -11.80 8.27
CA LYS A 99 8.16 -12.30 6.88
C LYS A 99 7.92 -11.22 5.82
N GLN A 100 8.09 -9.95 6.15
CA GLN A 100 7.93 -8.81 5.23
C GLN A 100 6.57 -8.81 4.48
N VAL A 101 5.52 -9.27 5.17
CA VAL A 101 4.16 -9.27 4.64
C VAL A 101 3.41 -8.05 5.17
N GLU A 102 2.97 -7.20 4.26
CA GLU A 102 2.13 -6.06 4.58
C GLU A 102 0.67 -6.51 4.72
N LEU A 103 0.04 -6.17 5.83
CA LEU A 103 -1.38 -6.43 6.06
C LEU A 103 -2.17 -5.16 5.78
N LEU A 104 -2.97 -5.17 4.72
CA LEU A 104 -3.80 -4.02 4.36
C LEU A 104 -4.94 -3.87 5.37
N PRO A 105 -5.14 -2.68 5.96
CA PRO A 105 -6.22 -2.49 6.92
C PRO A 105 -7.60 -2.56 6.23
N LYS A 106 -8.63 -2.99 6.96
CA LYS A 106 -10.01 -2.99 6.48
C LYS A 106 -10.46 -1.61 5.99
N SER A 107 -9.97 -0.54 6.61
CA SER A 107 -10.26 0.85 6.25
C SER A 107 -9.57 1.34 4.97
N PHE A 108 -8.84 0.47 4.26
CA PHE A 108 -8.24 0.84 2.98
C PHE A 108 -9.35 1.16 1.95
N PRO A 109 -9.24 2.29 1.21
CA PRO A 109 -10.29 2.72 0.30
C PRO A 109 -10.46 1.75 -0.89
N VAL A 110 -11.70 1.65 -1.37
CA VAL A 110 -12.09 0.87 -2.56
C VAL A 110 -12.13 1.74 -3.83
N PHE A 111 -11.67 2.98 -3.73
CA PHE A 111 -11.61 3.97 -4.80
C PHE A 111 -10.35 4.82 -4.65
N ASP A 112 -9.96 5.50 -5.71
CA ASP A 112 -8.80 6.40 -5.70
C ASP A 112 -9.16 7.67 -4.90
N ILE A 113 -8.61 7.78 -3.70
CA ILE A 113 -8.87 8.95 -2.83
C ILE A 113 -8.31 10.25 -3.39
N PHE A 114 -7.29 10.19 -4.25
CA PHE A 114 -6.67 11.38 -4.85
C PHE A 114 -7.44 11.94 -6.04
N GLU A 115 -8.47 11.24 -6.53
CA GLU A 115 -9.43 11.80 -7.49
C GLU A 115 -10.39 12.81 -6.84
N HIS A 116 -10.51 12.81 -5.50
CA HIS A 116 -11.37 13.74 -4.79
C HIS A 116 -10.74 15.14 -4.73
N ALA A 117 -11.49 16.16 -5.13
CA ALA A 117 -10.99 17.54 -5.25
C ALA A 117 -10.36 18.13 -3.97
N LEU A 118 -10.80 17.68 -2.78
CA LEU A 118 -10.29 18.16 -1.49
C LEU A 118 -9.07 17.39 -0.99
N VAL A 119 -8.72 16.26 -1.61
CA VAL A 119 -7.58 15.45 -1.21
C VAL A 119 -6.36 15.88 -2.05
N PRO A 120 -5.34 16.48 -1.44
CA PRO A 120 -4.14 16.89 -2.16
C PRO A 120 -3.35 15.66 -2.63
N LEU A 121 -2.60 15.82 -3.71
CA LEU A 121 -1.71 14.79 -4.19
C LEU A 121 -0.55 14.60 -3.21
N HIS A 122 -0.29 13.34 -2.82
CA HIS A 122 0.82 12.95 -1.96
C HIS A 122 1.82 12.12 -2.76
N GLU A 123 3.09 12.45 -2.67
CA GLU A 123 4.18 11.73 -3.33
C GLU A 123 5.30 11.47 -2.33
N ILE A 124 5.87 10.26 -2.37
CA ILE A 124 7.04 9.91 -1.54
C ILE A 124 8.29 10.46 -2.23
N LEU A 125 9.08 11.23 -1.51
CA LEU A 125 10.37 11.70 -2.03
C LEU A 125 11.38 10.54 -2.07
N THR A 126 12.19 10.52 -3.12
CA THR A 126 13.36 9.64 -3.19
C THR A 126 14.40 10.08 -2.16
N GLU A 127 15.32 9.20 -1.76
CA GLU A 127 16.38 9.54 -0.81
C GLU A 127 17.27 10.71 -1.29
N LYS A 128 17.45 10.84 -2.61
CA LYS A 128 18.19 11.98 -3.19
C LYS A 128 17.45 13.29 -3.00
N GLU A 129 16.15 13.32 -3.34
CA GLU A 129 15.30 14.51 -3.18
C GLU A 129 15.14 14.88 -1.71
N LYS A 130 14.98 13.90 -0.82
CA LYS A 130 14.94 14.11 0.64
C LYS A 130 16.22 14.77 1.15
N THR A 131 17.38 14.27 0.73
CA THR A 131 18.68 14.84 1.11
C THR A 131 18.84 16.28 0.58
N GLN A 132 18.46 16.52 -0.68
CA GLN A 132 18.48 17.87 -1.28
C GLN A 132 17.58 18.83 -0.53
N LEU A 133 16.35 18.42 -0.21
CA LEU A 133 15.38 19.20 0.55
C LEU A 133 15.94 19.60 1.93
N LEU A 134 16.46 18.63 2.68
CA LEU A 134 17.01 18.85 4.02
C LEU A 134 18.21 19.81 3.98
N THR A 135 19.06 19.70 2.97
CA THR A 135 20.21 20.58 2.77
C THR A 135 19.76 21.98 2.38
N GLN A 136 18.80 22.11 1.48
CA GLN A 136 18.28 23.40 1.01
C GLN A 136 17.64 24.20 2.14
N TYR A 137 16.81 23.56 2.96
CA TYR A 137 16.14 24.22 4.09
C TYR A 137 17.01 24.27 5.36
N LYS A 138 18.17 23.61 5.37
CA LYS A 138 19.08 23.50 6.53
C LYS A 138 18.35 22.97 7.77
N VAL A 139 17.46 21.99 7.58
CA VAL A 139 16.66 21.39 8.66
C VAL A 139 16.95 19.89 8.80
N LYS A 140 16.70 19.37 9.99
CA LYS A 140 16.71 17.92 10.24
C LYS A 140 15.31 17.32 9.97
N PRO A 141 15.19 16.01 9.64
CA PRO A 141 13.91 15.39 9.28
C PRO A 141 12.80 15.64 10.30
N TYR A 142 13.09 15.56 11.60
CA TYR A 142 12.11 15.75 12.67
C TYR A 142 11.65 17.22 12.86
N GLN A 143 12.29 18.18 12.21
CA GLN A 143 11.90 19.59 12.22
C GLN A 143 10.86 19.91 11.11
N ILE A 144 10.68 18.99 10.16
CA ILE A 144 9.60 19.08 9.18
C ILE A 144 8.27 18.76 9.86
N PRO A 145 7.15 19.45 9.52
CA PRO A 145 5.84 19.09 10.03
C PRO A 145 5.52 17.61 9.82
N GLN A 146 4.99 16.96 10.86
CA GLN A 146 4.79 15.52 10.88
C GLN A 146 3.43 15.11 10.30
N ILE A 147 3.35 13.86 9.83
CA ILE A 147 2.14 13.15 9.47
C ILE A 147 2.21 11.72 10.02
N LYS A 148 1.10 11.20 10.55
CA LYS A 148 1.09 9.85 11.12
C LYS A 148 1.05 8.78 10.03
N SER A 149 1.75 7.68 10.25
CA SER A 149 1.69 6.48 9.40
C SER A 149 0.27 5.87 9.31
N GLY A 150 -0.59 6.21 10.29
CA GLY A 150 -2.01 5.83 10.32
C GLY A 150 -2.90 6.61 9.36
N ASP A 151 -2.44 7.72 8.78
CA ASP A 151 -3.20 8.57 7.88
C ASP A 151 -3.63 7.79 6.61
N PRO A 152 -4.89 7.93 6.14
CA PRO A 152 -5.37 7.25 4.94
C PRO A 152 -4.55 7.52 3.69
N ALA A 153 -4.09 8.76 3.47
CA ALA A 153 -3.28 9.11 2.31
C ALA A 153 -1.88 8.47 2.38
N VAL A 154 -1.28 8.44 3.57
CA VAL A 154 0.02 7.77 3.81
C VAL A 154 -0.08 6.27 3.52
N LYS A 155 -1.13 5.62 4.02
CA LYS A 155 -1.39 4.19 3.76
C LYS A 155 -1.65 3.90 2.28
N ALA A 156 -2.40 4.77 1.61
CA ALA A 156 -2.72 4.62 0.20
C ALA A 156 -1.46 4.56 -0.68
N ILE A 157 -0.52 5.48 -0.46
CA ILE A 157 0.74 5.52 -1.21
C ILE A 157 1.81 4.55 -0.69
N GLY A 158 1.58 3.93 0.49
CA GLY A 158 2.51 2.96 1.08
C GLY A 158 3.73 3.57 1.75
N ALA A 159 3.68 4.83 2.16
CA ALA A 159 4.79 5.47 2.86
C ALA A 159 5.01 4.88 4.25
N LYS A 160 6.25 4.85 4.68
CA LYS A 160 6.71 4.26 5.94
C LYS A 160 7.22 5.35 6.89
N PRO A 161 7.25 5.07 8.21
CA PRO A 161 7.94 5.96 9.14
C PRO A 161 9.38 6.22 8.71
N GLY A 162 9.78 7.48 8.66
CA GLY A 162 11.08 7.91 8.13
C GLY A 162 11.03 8.53 6.72
N ASP A 163 9.96 8.31 5.96
CA ASP A 163 9.79 8.92 4.64
C ASP A 163 9.41 10.40 4.77
N VAL A 164 9.74 11.17 3.72
CA VAL A 164 9.27 12.55 3.56
C VAL A 164 8.31 12.59 2.38
N LEU A 165 7.14 13.18 2.62
CA LEU A 165 6.10 13.33 1.61
C LEU A 165 6.09 14.75 1.06
N LYS A 166 5.96 14.87 -0.26
CA LYS A 166 5.61 16.08 -0.97
C LYS A 166 4.09 16.12 -1.15
N ILE A 167 3.45 17.18 -0.67
CA ILE A 167 1.99 17.34 -0.76
C ILE A 167 1.72 18.57 -1.63
N THR A 168 1.09 18.35 -2.77
CA THR A 168 0.73 19.39 -3.73
C THR A 168 -0.75 19.72 -3.59
N ARG A 169 -1.05 20.93 -3.13
CA ARG A 169 -2.41 21.47 -3.02
C ARG A 169 -2.68 22.42 -4.17
N LYS A 170 -3.86 22.25 -4.80
CA LYS A 170 -4.38 23.21 -5.77
C LYS A 170 -5.33 24.16 -5.06
N SER A 171 -5.08 25.47 -5.16
CA SER A 171 -5.94 26.52 -4.64
C SER A 171 -6.48 27.34 -5.80
N THR A 172 -7.77 27.67 -5.77
CA THR A 172 -8.39 28.52 -6.79
C THR A 172 -7.86 29.95 -6.79
N THR A 173 -7.35 30.42 -5.66
CA THR A 173 -6.87 31.78 -5.48
C THR A 173 -5.34 31.90 -5.48
N ALA A 174 -4.62 30.91 -4.98
CA ALA A 174 -3.15 30.92 -4.81
C ALA A 174 -2.38 29.98 -5.76
N GLY A 175 -3.08 29.29 -6.68
CA GLY A 175 -2.46 28.32 -7.58
C GLY A 175 -2.01 27.05 -6.87
N GLU A 176 -0.85 26.53 -7.22
CA GLU A 176 -0.28 25.33 -6.59
C GLU A 176 0.60 25.71 -5.39
N HIS A 177 0.37 25.04 -4.28
CA HIS A 177 1.17 25.15 -3.07
C HIS A 177 1.75 23.80 -2.69
N ILE A 178 3.08 23.76 -2.50
CA ILE A 178 3.81 22.54 -2.15
C ILE A 178 4.19 22.61 -0.67
N THR A 179 3.86 21.54 0.07
CA THR A 179 4.27 21.35 1.47
C THR A 179 4.94 20.02 1.65
N TYR A 180 5.77 19.90 2.67
CA TYR A 180 6.47 18.66 3.00
C TYR A 180 6.04 18.17 4.38
N ARG A 181 5.93 16.85 4.54
CA ARG A 181 5.60 16.18 5.78
C ARG A 181 6.51 14.99 6.03
N TYR A 182 6.97 14.85 7.28
CA TYR A 182 7.76 13.72 7.72
C TYR A 182 6.84 12.66 8.33
N VAL A 183 6.94 11.40 7.88
CA VAL A 183 6.10 10.30 8.35
C VAL A 183 6.61 9.79 9.68
N VAL A 184 5.73 9.76 10.70
CA VAL A 184 6.00 9.24 12.04
C VAL A 184 5.03 8.10 12.38
N GLU A 185 5.33 7.29 13.41
CA GLU A 185 4.45 6.22 13.89
C GLU A 185 3.11 6.72 14.44
#